data_e3a303185ad8b886fe17d3d425aaba00
#
_entry.id   e3a303185ad8b886fe17d3d425aaba00
#
_cell.length_a   1.000
_cell.length_b   1.000
_cell.length_c   1.000
_cell.angle_alpha   90.00
_cell.angle_beta   90.00
_cell.angle_gamma   90.00
#
_symmetry.space_group_name_H-M   'P 1'
#
loop_
_entity.id
_entity.type
_entity.pdbx_description
1 polymer ?
#
loop_
_entity_poly.entity_id
_entity_poly.type
_entity_poly.pdbx_seq_one_letter_code
_entity_poly.pdbx_strand_id
1 'polypeptide(L)'
;MKQLFVLDPIENINPNKDSSAALMQAASRANVDVWICTPSDLQARGNDAWVVSNKVNCEPWIEVQPSQSIPLRDFSCIWMRKDPPVDEAYLYATHLLEVAERAGVRVLNRPSALRAWNEKLGALRFCRWMAPTTVSGRVAELRAFAQEQGEVVLKPLGGRAGLGVIRVNAEAPGLKALLELVTEQERLPVMAQAFLPAVTDGDKRILLVDGEPLGAVNRRPLAGEFRSNLAVGGQAEATELTDRERQICAALAPALRAEGLFFVGIDVIAGMLSEINVTSPTGVREVERLMQQPLADQTIERLHSVF
;
A
#
# COMPACT_ATOMS: atom_id res chain seq x y z
N MET A 1 8.82 24.87 -5.72
CA MET A 1 8.74 23.80 -4.69
C MET A 1 9.29 22.53 -5.31
N LYS A 2 10.10 21.72 -4.57
CA LYS A 2 10.67 20.47 -5.10
C LYS A 2 10.11 19.28 -4.36
N GLN A 3 9.62 18.26 -5.07
CA GLN A 3 9.21 16.99 -4.46
C GLN A 3 10.05 15.84 -5.06
N LEU A 4 10.49 14.92 -4.20
CA LEU A 4 11.22 13.72 -4.57
C LEU A 4 10.32 12.51 -4.46
N PHE A 5 10.32 11.66 -5.48
CA PHE A 5 9.65 10.36 -5.46
C PHE A 5 10.71 9.26 -5.45
N VAL A 6 10.72 8.47 -4.38
CA VAL A 6 11.55 7.27 -4.25
C VAL A 6 10.76 6.10 -4.80
N LEU A 7 11.19 5.54 -5.93
CA LEU A 7 10.42 4.63 -6.78
C LEU A 7 11.20 3.35 -7.09
N ASP A 8 10.52 2.40 -7.72
CA ASP A 8 11.17 1.41 -8.58
C ASP A 8 11.76 2.10 -9.83
N PRO A 9 12.67 1.44 -10.58
CA PRO A 9 13.22 2.02 -11.81
C PRO A 9 12.12 2.55 -12.72
N ILE A 10 12.28 3.80 -13.18
CA ILE A 10 11.23 4.56 -13.88
C ILE A 10 10.77 3.90 -15.18
N GLU A 11 11.67 3.17 -15.83
CA GLU A 11 11.39 2.39 -17.04
C GLU A 11 10.41 1.24 -16.84
N ASN A 12 10.22 0.80 -15.60
CA ASN A 12 9.26 -0.25 -15.24
C ASN A 12 7.87 0.29 -14.91
N ILE A 13 7.71 1.62 -14.83
CA ILE A 13 6.46 2.27 -14.46
C ILE A 13 5.57 2.45 -15.69
N ASN A 14 4.36 1.88 -15.62
CA ASN A 14 3.33 2.12 -16.63
C ASN A 14 2.49 3.35 -16.26
N PRO A 15 2.63 4.50 -16.96
CA PRO A 15 1.97 5.74 -16.58
C PRO A 15 0.44 5.68 -16.60
N ASN A 16 -0.14 4.75 -17.37
CA ASN A 16 -1.58 4.60 -17.49
C ASN A 16 -2.22 3.77 -16.36
N LYS A 17 -1.41 3.11 -15.55
CA LYS A 17 -1.86 2.24 -14.44
C LYS A 17 -1.27 2.62 -13.11
N ASP A 18 -0.11 3.24 -13.10
CA ASP A 18 0.65 3.49 -11.87
C ASP A 18 0.15 4.74 -11.14
N SER A 19 -0.06 4.59 -9.83
CA SER A 19 -0.51 5.68 -8.96
C SER A 19 0.58 6.71 -8.70
N SER A 20 1.85 6.30 -8.67
CA SER A 20 2.96 7.24 -8.49
C SER A 20 3.13 8.12 -9.72
N ALA A 21 2.95 7.56 -10.92
CA ALA A 21 2.92 8.34 -12.15
C ALA A 21 1.78 9.38 -12.14
N ALA A 22 0.59 9.00 -11.65
CA ALA A 22 -0.52 9.95 -11.50
C ALA A 22 -0.17 11.10 -10.55
N LEU A 23 0.40 10.79 -9.38
CA LEU A 23 0.82 11.78 -8.38
C LEU A 23 1.94 12.70 -8.91
N MET A 24 2.92 12.15 -9.63
CA MET A 24 3.99 12.94 -10.26
C MET A 24 3.44 13.92 -11.30
N GLN A 25 2.53 13.48 -12.16
CA GLN A 25 1.86 14.34 -13.13
C GLN A 25 1.01 15.42 -12.45
N ALA A 26 0.27 15.09 -11.40
CA ALA A 26 -0.48 16.06 -10.61
C ALA A 26 0.44 17.10 -9.95
N ALA A 27 1.56 16.67 -9.36
CA ALA A 27 2.56 17.57 -8.81
C ALA A 27 3.14 18.52 -9.87
N SER A 28 3.42 17.99 -11.07
CA SER A 28 3.89 18.80 -12.22
C SER A 28 2.85 19.84 -12.64
N ARG A 29 1.56 19.47 -12.76
CA ARG A 29 0.47 20.41 -13.04
C ARG A 29 0.31 21.49 -11.96
N ALA A 30 0.62 21.16 -10.70
CA ALA A 30 0.66 22.11 -9.60
C ALA A 30 1.94 22.97 -9.55
N ASN A 31 2.74 23.01 -10.63
CA ASN A 31 4.01 23.73 -10.74
C ASN A 31 5.05 23.33 -9.69
N VAL A 32 5.10 22.06 -9.34
CA VAL A 32 6.12 21.47 -8.49
C VAL A 32 7.22 20.87 -9.36
N ASP A 33 8.48 21.15 -9.04
CA ASP A 33 9.62 20.46 -9.63
C ASP A 33 9.64 19.01 -9.14
N VAL A 34 9.37 18.07 -10.04
CA VAL A 34 9.34 16.64 -9.73
C VAL A 34 10.73 16.04 -9.95
N TRP A 35 11.18 15.29 -8.95
CA TRP A 35 12.45 14.57 -8.95
C TRP A 35 12.20 13.10 -8.63
N ILE A 36 13.03 12.22 -9.17
CA ILE A 36 12.95 10.78 -8.95
C ILE A 36 14.29 10.19 -8.53
N CYS A 37 14.24 9.13 -7.77
CA CYS A 37 15.37 8.27 -7.45
C CYS A 37 14.89 6.86 -7.11
N THR A 38 15.82 5.92 -7.03
CA THR A 38 15.60 4.60 -6.44
C THR A 38 16.10 4.58 -4.99
N PRO A 39 15.73 3.58 -4.16
CA PRO A 39 16.28 3.43 -2.81
C PRO A 39 17.80 3.39 -2.75
N SER A 40 18.47 2.85 -3.76
CA SER A 40 19.94 2.74 -3.82
C SER A 40 20.65 4.09 -4.03
N ASP A 41 19.92 5.13 -4.42
CA ASP A 41 20.46 6.46 -4.65
C ASP A 41 20.53 7.31 -3.37
N LEU A 42 19.88 6.84 -2.29
CA LEU A 42 19.88 7.51 -1.00
C LEU A 42 21.22 7.30 -0.25
N GLN A 43 21.71 8.33 0.39
CA GLN A 43 23.01 8.35 1.06
C GLN A 43 22.93 9.09 2.41
N ALA A 44 23.79 8.71 3.35
CA ALA A 44 24.07 9.52 4.54
C ALA A 44 25.52 10.03 4.46
N ARG A 45 25.72 11.32 4.79
CA ARG A 45 27.03 11.98 4.89
C ARG A 45 27.11 12.67 6.26
N GLY A 46 27.65 11.97 7.24
CA GLY A 46 27.57 12.41 8.65
C GLY A 46 26.11 12.41 9.11
N ASN A 47 25.62 13.55 9.56
CA ASN A 47 24.25 13.75 10.03
C ASN A 47 23.27 14.19 8.91
N ASP A 48 23.77 14.37 7.69
CA ASP A 48 22.96 14.80 6.56
C ASP A 48 22.59 13.63 5.65
N ALA A 49 21.35 13.64 5.17
CA ALA A 49 20.90 12.71 4.12
C ALA A 49 20.98 13.40 2.74
N TRP A 50 21.45 12.64 1.75
CA TRP A 50 21.65 13.07 0.38
C TRP A 50 21.02 12.07 -0.59
N VAL A 51 20.83 12.50 -1.83
CA VAL A 51 20.34 11.64 -2.91
C VAL A 51 21.02 11.98 -4.23
N VAL A 52 21.27 10.96 -5.05
CA VAL A 52 21.53 11.14 -6.48
C VAL A 52 20.19 11.02 -7.18
N SER A 53 19.68 12.10 -7.75
CA SER A 53 18.31 12.15 -8.29
C SER A 53 18.25 12.87 -9.62
N ASN A 54 17.20 12.57 -10.38
CA ASN A 54 16.96 13.16 -11.69
C ASN A 54 15.71 14.03 -11.63
N LYS A 55 15.81 15.28 -12.10
CA LYS A 55 14.63 16.09 -12.38
C LYS A 55 13.92 15.49 -13.60
N VAL A 56 12.58 15.45 -13.55
CA VAL A 56 11.79 14.89 -14.64
C VAL A 56 10.72 15.87 -15.11
N ASN A 57 10.43 15.81 -16.40
CA ASN A 57 9.21 16.37 -16.98
C ASN A 57 8.21 15.23 -17.14
N CYS A 58 7.03 15.36 -16.52
CA CYS A 58 6.01 14.33 -16.52
C CYS A 58 4.95 14.50 -17.62
N GLU A 59 5.04 15.56 -18.41
CA GLU A 59 4.10 15.88 -19.49
C GLU A 59 4.84 16.24 -20.79
N PRO A 60 4.82 15.42 -21.86
CA PRO A 60 4.33 14.03 -21.86
C PRO A 60 5.25 13.11 -21.03
N TRP A 61 4.75 11.98 -20.65
CA TRP A 61 5.51 10.97 -19.90
C TRP A 61 6.62 10.37 -20.75
N ILE A 62 7.87 10.32 -20.33
CA ILE A 62 8.56 11.06 -19.29
C ILE A 62 9.91 11.46 -19.85
N GLU A 63 10.35 12.69 -19.60
CA GLU A 63 11.69 13.15 -19.95
C GLU A 63 12.55 13.24 -18.69
N VAL A 64 13.66 12.49 -18.66
CA VAL A 64 14.56 12.40 -17.50
C VAL A 64 15.79 13.24 -17.76
N GLN A 65 16.07 14.22 -16.90
CA GLN A 65 17.25 15.07 -16.97
C GLN A 65 18.48 14.39 -16.33
N PRO A 66 19.70 14.88 -16.59
CA PRO A 66 20.90 14.34 -15.96
C PRO A 66 20.81 14.31 -14.42
N SER A 67 21.40 13.28 -13.82
CA SER A 67 21.40 13.11 -12.38
C SER A 67 22.21 14.18 -11.65
N GLN A 68 21.75 14.54 -10.46
CA GLN A 68 22.38 15.51 -9.58
C GLN A 68 22.43 14.96 -8.14
N SER A 69 23.52 15.26 -7.44
CA SER A 69 23.65 14.96 -6.02
C SER A 69 23.09 16.13 -5.21
N ILE A 70 21.99 15.91 -4.48
CA ILE A 70 21.24 16.96 -3.77
C ILE A 70 21.04 16.55 -2.31
N PRO A 71 21.23 17.46 -1.33
CA PRO A 71 20.83 17.18 0.05
C PRO A 71 19.31 17.02 0.14
N LEU A 72 18.85 16.01 0.88
CA LEU A 72 17.40 15.76 1.00
C LEU A 72 16.63 16.93 1.65
N ARG A 73 17.31 17.75 2.46
CA ARG A 73 16.73 18.98 3.06
C ARG A 73 16.30 20.04 2.04
N ASP A 74 16.74 19.95 0.79
CA ASP A 74 16.36 20.88 -0.27
C ASP A 74 15.01 20.53 -0.92
N PHE A 75 14.43 19.39 -0.57
CA PHE A 75 13.09 18.99 -0.97
C PHE A 75 12.06 19.43 0.06
N SER A 76 10.92 19.92 -0.41
CA SER A 76 9.79 20.27 0.45
C SER A 76 9.02 19.04 0.92
N CYS A 77 9.03 17.98 0.11
CA CYS A 77 8.37 16.72 0.40
C CYS A 77 9.06 15.56 -0.31
N ILE A 78 9.10 14.41 0.33
CA ILE A 78 9.62 13.16 -0.22
C ILE A 78 8.52 12.10 -0.14
N TRP A 79 8.21 11.46 -1.27
CA TRP A 79 7.27 10.37 -1.37
C TRP A 79 8.01 9.04 -1.40
N MET A 80 7.85 8.19 -0.39
CA MET A 80 8.33 6.81 -0.42
C MET A 80 7.29 5.95 -1.12
N ARG A 81 7.50 5.72 -2.41
CA ARG A 81 6.58 5.02 -3.29
C ARG A 81 7.17 3.75 -3.91
N LYS A 82 8.30 3.28 -3.35
CA LYS A 82 8.87 1.98 -3.70
C LYS A 82 7.88 0.87 -3.36
N ASP A 83 7.61 0.02 -4.34
CA ASP A 83 6.76 -1.14 -4.16
C ASP A 83 7.35 -2.16 -3.17
N PRO A 84 6.53 -2.93 -2.44
CA PRO A 84 7.02 -4.09 -1.70
C PRO A 84 7.82 -5.05 -2.62
N PRO A 85 8.69 -5.91 -2.07
CA PRO A 85 8.73 -6.32 -0.67
C PRO A 85 9.37 -5.29 0.25
N VAL A 86 8.96 -5.31 1.52
CA VAL A 86 9.62 -4.59 2.61
C VAL A 86 10.81 -5.44 3.07
N ASP A 87 11.85 -5.43 2.27
CA ASP A 87 13.12 -6.13 2.50
C ASP A 87 14.16 -5.22 3.16
N GLU A 88 15.39 -5.70 3.32
CA GLU A 88 16.48 -4.93 3.93
C GLU A 88 16.72 -3.60 3.17
N ALA A 89 16.72 -3.62 1.84
CA ALA A 89 16.94 -2.42 1.04
C ALA A 89 15.83 -1.38 1.29
N TYR A 90 14.57 -1.82 1.35
CA TYR A 90 13.44 -0.97 1.70
C TYR A 90 13.61 -0.40 3.12
N LEU A 91 13.94 -1.24 4.10
CA LEU A 91 14.12 -0.82 5.50
C LEU A 91 15.24 0.20 5.64
N TYR A 92 16.40 -0.04 5.00
CA TYR A 92 17.52 0.91 5.03
C TYR A 92 17.17 2.25 4.36
N ALA A 93 16.43 2.21 3.24
CA ALA A 93 15.92 3.44 2.63
C ALA A 93 15.05 4.25 3.60
N THR A 94 14.15 3.59 4.37
CA THR A 94 13.33 4.30 5.36
C THR A 94 14.18 4.89 6.48
N HIS A 95 15.27 4.25 6.91
CA HIS A 95 16.20 4.83 7.90
C HIS A 95 16.93 6.06 7.36
N LEU A 96 17.36 6.04 6.09
CA LEU A 96 17.98 7.20 5.44
C LEU A 96 16.98 8.36 5.28
N LEU A 97 15.75 8.07 4.92
CA LEU A 97 14.68 9.07 4.84
C LEU A 97 14.32 9.66 6.21
N GLU A 98 14.42 8.89 7.30
CA GLU A 98 14.22 9.39 8.65
C GLU A 98 15.29 10.41 9.07
N VAL A 99 16.50 10.35 8.51
CA VAL A 99 17.51 11.42 8.70
C VAL A 99 17.01 12.73 8.12
N ALA A 100 16.40 12.70 6.93
CA ALA A 100 15.79 13.87 6.31
C ALA A 100 14.59 14.38 7.11
N GLU A 101 13.73 13.48 7.62
CA GLU A 101 12.58 13.84 8.46
C GLU A 101 13.04 14.58 9.73
N ARG A 102 14.09 14.10 10.40
CA ARG A 102 14.68 14.77 11.57
C ARG A 102 15.24 16.17 11.24
N ALA A 103 15.65 16.40 10.00
CA ALA A 103 16.06 17.70 9.51
C ALA A 103 14.89 18.60 9.08
N GLY A 104 13.65 18.18 9.31
CA GLY A 104 12.44 18.95 9.01
C GLY A 104 11.81 18.71 7.65
N VAL A 105 12.34 17.77 6.85
CA VAL A 105 11.75 17.41 5.56
C VAL A 105 10.53 16.52 5.80
N ARG A 106 9.47 16.77 5.09
CA ARG A 106 8.29 15.90 5.12
C ARG A 106 8.51 14.66 4.28
N VAL A 107 8.33 13.48 4.90
CA VAL A 107 8.40 12.19 4.20
C VAL A 107 7.05 11.48 4.29
N LEU A 108 6.48 11.09 3.18
CA LEU A 108 5.18 10.45 3.01
C LEU A 108 5.33 9.04 2.40
N ASN A 109 4.83 7.99 3.04
CA ASN A 109 4.35 7.97 4.42
C ASN A 109 5.54 8.04 5.38
N ARG A 110 5.28 8.40 6.64
CA ARG A 110 6.35 8.55 7.66
C ARG A 110 7.24 7.29 7.72
N PRO A 111 8.57 7.43 7.66
CA PRO A 111 9.48 6.28 7.59
C PRO A 111 9.35 5.30 8.77
N SER A 112 9.18 5.81 9.98
CA SER A 112 8.97 4.98 11.18
C SER A 112 7.66 4.20 11.10
N ALA A 113 6.59 4.78 10.57
CA ALA A 113 5.32 4.11 10.37
C ALA A 113 5.41 3.03 9.29
N LEU A 114 6.12 3.26 8.19
CA LEU A 114 6.34 2.23 7.16
C LEU A 114 7.03 0.98 7.72
N ARG A 115 7.93 1.14 8.71
CA ARG A 115 8.56 0.02 9.41
C ARG A 115 7.63 -0.65 10.44
N ALA A 116 6.77 0.13 11.09
CA ALA A 116 5.91 -0.35 12.18
C ALA A 116 4.58 -0.97 11.70
N TRP A 117 4.13 -0.62 10.50
CA TRP A 117 2.85 -1.07 9.95
C TRP A 117 3.07 -2.07 8.81
N ASN A 118 3.08 -3.36 9.14
CA ASN A 118 2.88 -4.38 8.13
C ASN A 118 1.41 -4.30 7.65
N GLU A 119 1.18 -4.37 6.35
CA GLU A 119 -0.14 -4.13 5.73
C GLU A 119 -1.25 -5.08 6.23
N LYS A 120 -0.88 -6.29 6.67
CA LYS A 120 -1.80 -7.26 7.26
C LYS A 120 -1.86 -7.14 8.78
N LEU A 121 -0.72 -7.09 9.46
CA LEU A 121 -0.66 -6.98 10.91
C LEU A 121 -1.17 -5.63 11.43
N GLY A 122 -0.96 -4.55 10.69
CA GLY A 122 -1.48 -3.23 11.00
C GLY A 122 -3.01 -3.22 11.11
N ALA A 123 -3.69 -4.02 10.29
CA ALA A 123 -5.14 -4.15 10.31
C ALA A 123 -5.67 -4.77 11.62
N LEU A 124 -4.88 -5.59 12.33
CA LEU A 124 -5.29 -6.19 13.59
C LEU A 124 -5.58 -5.16 14.70
N ARG A 125 -5.04 -3.95 14.60
CA ARG A 125 -5.38 -2.82 15.50
C ARG A 125 -6.88 -2.48 15.42
N PHE A 126 -7.55 -2.92 14.35
CA PHE A 126 -8.95 -2.68 14.05
C PHE A 126 -9.74 -3.99 13.90
N CYS A 127 -9.38 -5.01 14.67
CA CYS A 127 -9.93 -6.37 14.56
C CYS A 127 -11.47 -6.42 14.62
N ARG A 128 -12.13 -5.48 15.33
CA ARG A 128 -13.60 -5.37 15.36
C ARG A 128 -14.24 -5.10 13.99
N TRP A 129 -13.45 -4.63 13.03
CA TRP A 129 -13.87 -4.35 11.66
C TRP A 129 -13.48 -5.44 10.68
N MET A 130 -12.73 -6.45 11.15
CA MET A 130 -12.23 -7.56 10.33
C MET A 130 -13.14 -8.80 10.47
N ALA A 131 -13.07 -9.70 9.49
CA ALA A 131 -13.52 -11.07 9.67
C ALA A 131 -12.67 -11.78 10.75
N PRO A 132 -13.14 -12.86 11.39
CA PRO A 132 -12.33 -13.64 12.30
C PRO A 132 -10.94 -13.90 11.72
N THR A 133 -9.91 -13.60 12.50
CA THR A 133 -8.53 -13.61 12.02
C THR A 133 -7.60 -14.10 13.12
N THR A 134 -6.67 -14.98 12.77
CA THR A 134 -5.52 -15.37 13.61
C THR A 134 -4.22 -15.20 12.84
N VAL A 135 -3.12 -14.99 13.56
CA VAL A 135 -1.77 -14.98 12.99
C VAL A 135 -0.89 -15.87 13.85
N SER A 136 -0.33 -16.89 13.24
CA SER A 136 0.55 -17.83 13.94
C SER A 136 1.59 -18.42 13.01
N GLY A 137 2.76 -18.78 13.55
CA GLY A 137 3.71 -19.68 12.91
C GLY A 137 3.44 -21.15 13.22
N ARG A 138 2.56 -21.44 14.19
CA ARG A 138 2.30 -22.81 14.64
C ARG A 138 1.18 -23.46 13.82
N VAL A 139 1.52 -24.57 13.18
CA VAL A 139 0.60 -25.35 12.35
C VAL A 139 -0.63 -25.82 13.14
N ALA A 140 -0.45 -26.20 14.40
CA ALA A 140 -1.55 -26.64 15.26
C ALA A 140 -2.60 -25.53 15.46
N GLU A 141 -2.17 -24.30 15.72
CA GLU A 141 -3.06 -23.13 15.92
C GLU A 141 -3.79 -22.75 14.65
N LEU A 142 -3.09 -22.71 13.51
CA LEU A 142 -3.69 -22.41 12.22
C LEU A 142 -4.73 -23.47 11.82
N ARG A 143 -4.42 -24.75 12.11
CA ARG A 143 -5.36 -25.85 11.85
C ARG A 143 -6.59 -25.76 12.73
N ALA A 144 -6.44 -25.50 14.04
CA ALA A 144 -7.55 -25.33 14.97
C ALA A 144 -8.47 -24.18 14.53
N PHE A 145 -7.88 -23.05 14.12
CA PHE A 145 -8.62 -21.91 13.58
C PHE A 145 -9.38 -22.29 12.29
N ALA A 146 -8.74 -23.00 11.36
CA ALA A 146 -9.40 -23.47 10.15
C ALA A 146 -10.58 -24.40 10.47
N GLN A 147 -10.43 -25.31 11.44
CA GLN A 147 -11.50 -26.19 11.90
C GLN A 147 -12.68 -25.42 12.52
N GLU A 148 -12.40 -24.35 13.28
CA GLU A 148 -13.43 -23.48 13.85
C GLU A 148 -14.21 -22.71 12.77
N GLN A 149 -13.50 -22.17 11.75
CA GLN A 149 -14.11 -21.33 10.72
C GLN A 149 -14.64 -22.11 9.51
N GLY A 150 -14.25 -23.37 9.35
CA GLY A 150 -14.62 -24.23 8.21
C GLY A 150 -13.82 -23.92 6.95
N GLU A 151 -13.74 -22.66 6.55
CA GLU A 151 -13.00 -22.22 5.37
C GLU A 151 -12.25 -20.93 5.65
N VAL A 152 -10.95 -20.90 5.30
CA VAL A 152 -10.08 -19.76 5.60
C VAL A 152 -9.22 -19.37 4.39
N VAL A 153 -8.74 -18.14 4.42
CA VAL A 153 -7.73 -17.63 3.50
C VAL A 153 -6.43 -17.47 4.27
N LEU A 154 -5.38 -18.15 3.79
CA LEU A 154 -4.01 -18.00 4.29
C LEU A 154 -3.32 -16.87 3.53
N LYS A 155 -2.72 -15.93 4.26
CA LYS A 155 -2.06 -14.75 3.69
C LYS A 155 -0.63 -14.64 4.24
N PRO A 156 0.41 -14.82 3.42
CA PRO A 156 1.80 -14.54 3.83
C PRO A 156 1.95 -13.07 4.22
N LEU A 157 2.63 -12.77 5.33
CA LEU A 157 2.73 -11.40 5.85
C LEU A 157 3.57 -10.49 4.97
N GLY A 158 4.56 -11.03 4.25
CA GLY A 158 5.38 -10.30 3.27
C GLY A 158 4.83 -10.31 1.84
N GLY A 159 3.69 -10.99 1.61
CA GLY A 159 3.08 -11.10 0.28
C GLY A 159 2.43 -9.79 -0.19
N ARG A 160 2.47 -9.55 -1.51
CA ARG A 160 1.84 -8.39 -2.18
C ARG A 160 0.96 -8.86 -3.34
N ALA A 161 0.03 -8.04 -3.75
CA ALA A 161 -0.78 -8.23 -4.98
C ALA A 161 -1.49 -9.59 -5.06
N GLY A 162 -1.83 -10.19 -3.92
CA GLY A 162 -2.48 -11.51 -3.85
C GLY A 162 -1.54 -12.70 -4.06
N LEU A 163 -0.22 -12.49 -4.18
CA LEU A 163 0.75 -13.58 -4.31
C LEU A 163 0.82 -14.40 -3.02
N GLY A 164 0.72 -15.73 -3.17
CA GLY A 164 0.75 -16.67 -2.04
C GLY A 164 -0.51 -16.67 -1.18
N VAL A 165 -1.57 -15.95 -1.57
CA VAL A 165 -2.87 -16.00 -0.90
C VAL A 165 -3.60 -17.25 -1.33
N ILE A 166 -3.94 -18.11 -0.36
CA ILE A 166 -4.50 -19.44 -0.62
C ILE A 166 -5.79 -19.61 0.18
N ARG A 167 -6.87 -20.00 -0.50
CA ARG A 167 -8.12 -20.42 0.14
C ARG A 167 -8.06 -21.91 0.44
N VAL A 168 -8.41 -22.30 1.67
CA VAL A 168 -8.39 -23.69 2.11
C VAL A 168 -9.64 -24.02 2.92
N ASN A 169 -10.11 -25.26 2.74
CA ASN A 169 -11.15 -25.84 3.58
C ASN A 169 -10.49 -26.65 4.72
N ALA A 170 -11.09 -26.64 5.91
CA ALA A 170 -10.58 -27.34 7.08
C ALA A 170 -10.43 -28.85 6.89
N GLU A 171 -11.31 -29.44 6.07
CA GLU A 171 -11.33 -30.88 5.78
C GLU A 171 -10.48 -31.26 4.54
N ALA A 172 -9.76 -30.30 3.94
CA ALA A 172 -8.99 -30.55 2.73
C ALA A 172 -7.86 -31.56 2.98
N PRO A 173 -7.72 -32.60 2.14
CA PRO A 173 -6.59 -33.50 2.22
C PRO A 173 -5.28 -32.70 2.06
N GLY A 174 -4.31 -32.99 2.94
CA GLY A 174 -3.01 -32.30 2.88
C GLY A 174 -2.96 -30.91 3.55
N LEU A 175 -4.04 -30.46 4.23
CA LEU A 175 -4.04 -29.17 4.94
C LEU A 175 -2.82 -28.99 5.83
N LYS A 176 -2.41 -30.04 6.60
CA LYS A 176 -1.22 -29.97 7.45
C LYS A 176 0.05 -29.66 6.64
N ALA A 177 0.28 -30.38 5.55
CA ALA A 177 1.45 -30.18 4.70
C ALA A 177 1.46 -28.78 4.05
N LEU A 178 0.28 -28.27 3.68
CA LEU A 178 0.15 -26.90 3.18
C LEU A 178 0.50 -25.87 4.25
N LEU A 179 0.00 -26.05 5.49
CA LEU A 179 0.33 -25.16 6.62
C LEU A 179 1.82 -25.20 6.95
N GLU A 180 2.46 -26.38 6.95
CA GLU A 180 3.91 -26.51 7.08
C GLU A 180 4.67 -25.76 5.98
N LEU A 181 4.19 -25.86 4.75
CA LEU A 181 4.80 -25.15 3.60
C LEU A 181 4.70 -23.62 3.75
N VAL A 182 3.49 -23.09 4.01
CA VAL A 182 3.30 -21.63 4.04
C VAL A 182 3.90 -20.97 5.27
N THR A 183 4.10 -21.72 6.36
CA THR A 183 4.81 -21.26 7.57
C THR A 183 6.32 -21.52 7.49
N GLU A 184 6.82 -22.07 6.38
CA GLU A 184 8.21 -22.49 6.23
C GLU A 184 8.66 -23.36 7.43
N GLN A 185 7.92 -24.43 7.68
CA GLN A 185 8.15 -25.34 8.81
C GLN A 185 8.09 -24.64 10.17
N GLU A 186 7.05 -23.86 10.40
CA GLU A 186 6.80 -23.05 11.62
C GLU A 186 7.84 -21.93 11.88
N ARG A 187 8.65 -21.58 10.88
CA ARG A 187 9.63 -20.49 10.97
C ARG A 187 8.97 -19.11 10.83
N LEU A 188 7.98 -18.97 9.97
CA LEU A 188 7.31 -17.69 9.68
C LEU A 188 5.83 -17.73 10.07
N PRO A 189 5.34 -16.68 10.71
CA PRO A 189 3.91 -16.53 10.94
C PRO A 189 3.16 -16.24 9.63
N VAL A 190 1.94 -16.78 9.56
CA VAL A 190 0.98 -16.56 8.46
C VAL A 190 -0.32 -16.09 9.07
N MET A 191 -0.99 -15.14 8.40
CA MET A 191 -2.36 -14.76 8.75
C MET A 191 -3.33 -15.77 8.15
N ALA A 192 -4.21 -16.32 8.99
CA ALA A 192 -5.39 -17.05 8.58
C ALA A 192 -6.63 -16.21 8.91
N GLN A 193 -7.49 -15.99 7.93
CA GLN A 193 -8.71 -15.20 8.06
C GLN A 193 -9.90 -16.00 7.54
N ALA A 194 -11.04 -15.93 8.22
CA ALA A 194 -12.26 -16.57 7.75
C ALA A 194 -12.58 -16.13 6.32
N PHE A 195 -12.89 -17.08 5.44
CA PHE A 195 -13.23 -16.78 4.06
C PHE A 195 -14.57 -16.06 3.99
N LEU A 196 -14.63 -15.00 3.21
CA LEU A 196 -15.85 -14.25 2.94
C LEU A 196 -16.35 -14.57 1.54
N PRO A 197 -17.40 -15.40 1.37
CA PRO A 197 -17.92 -15.76 0.04
C PRO A 197 -18.32 -14.55 -0.81
N ALA A 198 -18.73 -13.46 -0.17
CA ALA A 198 -19.09 -12.21 -0.83
C ALA A 198 -17.92 -11.52 -1.57
N VAL A 199 -16.70 -12.06 -1.51
CA VAL A 199 -15.58 -11.60 -2.36
C VAL A 199 -15.90 -11.74 -3.84
N THR A 200 -16.82 -12.64 -4.22
CA THR A 200 -17.33 -12.75 -5.60
C THR A 200 -18.02 -11.49 -6.10
N ASP A 201 -18.60 -10.70 -5.18
CA ASP A 201 -19.22 -9.40 -5.48
C ASP A 201 -18.19 -8.26 -5.52
N GLY A 202 -16.99 -8.54 -5.06
CA GLY A 202 -15.83 -7.68 -5.13
C GLY A 202 -15.13 -7.46 -3.81
N ASP A 203 -13.95 -6.90 -3.93
CA ASP A 203 -13.06 -6.42 -2.89
C ASP A 203 -12.81 -4.94 -3.16
N LYS A 204 -13.33 -4.07 -2.32
CA LYS A 204 -13.29 -2.63 -2.54
C LYS A 204 -11.96 -2.05 -2.05
N ARG A 205 -11.18 -1.46 -2.98
CA ARG A 205 -10.03 -0.61 -2.65
C ARG A 205 -10.54 0.80 -2.39
N ILE A 206 -10.33 1.30 -1.17
CA ILE A 206 -10.64 2.69 -0.78
C ILE A 206 -9.31 3.40 -0.56
N LEU A 207 -9.12 4.54 -1.23
CA LEU A 207 -7.94 5.38 -1.08
C LEU A 207 -8.23 6.50 -0.07
N LEU A 208 -7.37 6.57 0.96
CA LEU A 208 -7.44 7.59 1.99
C LEU A 208 -6.26 8.55 1.85
N VAL A 209 -6.54 9.83 1.96
CA VAL A 209 -5.54 10.90 2.01
C VAL A 209 -5.73 11.66 3.31
N ASP A 210 -4.71 11.75 4.12
CA ASP A 210 -4.78 12.36 5.45
C ASP A 210 -5.94 11.80 6.30
N GLY A 211 -6.15 10.48 6.21
CA GLY A 211 -7.21 9.76 6.92
C GLY A 211 -8.62 9.92 6.36
N GLU A 212 -8.84 10.73 5.31
CA GLU A 212 -10.15 10.91 4.69
C GLU A 212 -10.28 10.06 3.42
N PRO A 213 -11.41 9.36 3.20
CA PRO A 213 -11.62 8.63 1.96
C PRO A 213 -11.81 9.58 0.79
N LEU A 214 -10.93 9.48 -0.21
CA LEU A 214 -10.94 10.35 -1.36
C LEU A 214 -11.54 9.69 -2.61
N GLY A 215 -11.42 8.37 -2.73
CA GLY A 215 -12.00 7.61 -3.83
C GLY A 215 -11.96 6.10 -3.58
N ALA A 216 -12.74 5.36 -4.37
CA ALA A 216 -12.79 3.91 -4.26
C ALA A 216 -13.05 3.25 -5.61
N VAL A 217 -12.59 2.00 -5.74
CA VAL A 217 -12.97 1.10 -6.84
C VAL A 217 -13.32 -0.27 -6.28
N ASN A 218 -14.35 -0.91 -6.83
CA ASN A 218 -14.62 -2.31 -6.56
C ASN A 218 -13.78 -3.16 -7.51
N ARG A 219 -13.10 -4.17 -6.98
CA ARG A 219 -12.27 -5.10 -7.76
C ARG A 219 -12.96 -6.46 -7.76
N ARG A 220 -13.53 -6.83 -8.87
CA ARG A 220 -14.22 -8.10 -9.02
C ARG A 220 -13.25 -9.18 -9.49
N PRO A 221 -13.21 -10.35 -8.84
CA PRO A 221 -12.36 -11.45 -9.29
C PRO A 221 -12.86 -12.01 -10.63
N LEU A 222 -11.94 -12.62 -11.37
CA LEU A 222 -12.31 -13.38 -12.58
C LEU A 222 -13.11 -14.64 -12.22
N ALA A 223 -13.88 -15.14 -13.18
CA ALA A 223 -14.63 -16.39 -13.00
C ALA A 223 -13.68 -17.54 -12.63
N GLY A 224 -13.98 -18.23 -11.53
CA GLY A 224 -13.16 -19.32 -11.00
C GLY A 224 -11.97 -18.88 -10.12
N GLU A 225 -11.74 -17.56 -9.96
CA GLU A 225 -10.75 -17.00 -9.05
C GLU A 225 -11.47 -16.34 -7.87
N PHE A 226 -10.84 -16.31 -6.70
CA PHE A 226 -11.33 -15.58 -5.52
C PHE A 226 -10.49 -14.33 -5.22
N ARG A 227 -9.28 -14.24 -5.77
CA ARG A 227 -8.42 -13.05 -5.61
C ARG A 227 -8.86 -11.97 -6.60
N SER A 228 -9.12 -10.80 -6.08
CA SER A 228 -9.66 -9.64 -6.81
C SER A 228 -8.59 -8.62 -7.20
N ASN A 229 -7.33 -8.83 -6.78
CA ASN A 229 -6.24 -7.90 -7.08
C ASN A 229 -6.08 -7.69 -8.59
N LEU A 230 -5.94 -6.44 -9.03
CA LEU A 230 -5.78 -6.10 -10.45
C LEU A 230 -4.57 -6.77 -11.10
N ALA A 231 -3.51 -7.01 -10.31
CA ALA A 231 -2.30 -7.68 -10.77
C ALA A 231 -2.51 -9.16 -11.16
N VAL A 232 -3.55 -9.81 -10.62
CA VAL A 232 -3.91 -11.20 -10.96
C VAL A 232 -5.15 -11.28 -11.87
N GLY A 233 -5.52 -10.16 -12.50
CA GLY A 233 -6.59 -10.11 -13.50
C GLY A 233 -7.94 -9.61 -12.99
N GLY A 234 -8.05 -9.21 -11.73
CA GLY A 234 -9.26 -8.58 -11.21
C GLY A 234 -9.72 -7.38 -12.06
N GLN A 235 -11.01 -7.15 -12.13
CA GLN A 235 -11.62 -6.07 -12.91
C GLN A 235 -12.06 -4.94 -12.00
N ALA A 236 -11.66 -3.70 -12.32
CA ALA A 236 -12.07 -2.53 -11.58
C ALA A 236 -13.44 -2.02 -12.08
N GLU A 237 -14.35 -1.80 -11.15
CA GLU A 237 -15.69 -1.25 -11.38
C GLU A 237 -15.90 0.01 -10.55
N ALA A 238 -16.72 0.93 -11.07
CA ALA A 238 -17.16 2.10 -10.30
C ALA A 238 -17.94 1.68 -9.05
N THR A 239 -17.74 2.38 -7.96
CA THR A 239 -18.43 2.08 -6.71
C THR A 239 -18.54 3.31 -5.82
N GLU A 240 -19.55 3.31 -4.95
CA GLU A 240 -19.69 4.29 -3.87
C GLU A 240 -19.42 3.63 -2.52
N LEU A 241 -19.05 4.44 -1.53
CA LEU A 241 -18.86 3.95 -0.17
C LEU A 241 -20.22 3.74 0.51
N THR A 242 -20.39 2.59 1.14
CA THR A 242 -21.49 2.32 2.06
C THR A 242 -21.26 3.04 3.39
N ASP A 243 -22.30 3.19 4.20
CA ASP A 243 -22.17 3.76 5.55
C ASP A 243 -21.21 2.96 6.43
N ARG A 244 -21.20 1.64 6.28
CA ARG A 244 -20.27 0.76 7.00
C ARG A 244 -18.82 1.03 6.62
N GLU A 245 -18.52 1.23 5.37
CA GLU A 245 -17.17 1.56 4.88
C GLU A 245 -16.73 2.95 5.32
N ARG A 246 -17.66 3.93 5.34
CA ARG A 246 -17.39 5.27 5.92
C ARG A 246 -17.05 5.18 7.41
N GLN A 247 -17.76 4.33 8.18
CA GLN A 247 -17.44 4.08 9.58
C GLN A 247 -16.06 3.45 9.76
N ILE A 248 -15.66 2.51 8.90
CA ILE A 248 -14.31 1.92 8.91
C ILE A 248 -13.28 3.04 8.67
N CYS A 249 -13.43 3.84 7.62
CA CYS A 249 -12.52 4.95 7.33
C CYS A 249 -12.41 5.92 8.53
N ALA A 250 -13.54 6.32 9.10
CA ALA A 250 -13.57 7.21 10.27
C ALA A 250 -12.88 6.60 11.50
N ALA A 251 -12.98 5.28 11.69
CA ALA A 251 -12.31 4.58 12.79
C ALA A 251 -10.78 4.49 12.61
N LEU A 252 -10.30 4.45 11.36
CA LEU A 252 -8.88 4.40 11.04
C LEU A 252 -8.22 5.78 11.09
N ALA A 253 -8.94 6.83 10.69
CA ALA A 253 -8.41 8.17 10.44
C ALA A 253 -7.54 8.74 11.60
N PRO A 254 -7.93 8.66 12.89
CA PRO A 254 -7.11 9.19 13.98
C PRO A 254 -5.75 8.51 14.08
N ALA A 255 -5.70 7.18 13.93
CA ALA A 255 -4.46 6.42 13.99
C ALA A 255 -3.56 6.70 12.77
N LEU A 256 -4.14 6.76 11.57
CA LEU A 256 -3.39 7.06 10.34
C LEU A 256 -2.72 8.44 10.42
N ARG A 257 -3.45 9.47 10.91
CA ARG A 257 -2.91 10.81 11.09
C ARG A 257 -1.80 10.85 12.16
N ALA A 258 -2.03 10.23 13.31
CA ALA A 258 -1.06 10.19 14.40
C ALA A 258 0.27 9.55 13.97
N GLU A 259 0.19 8.51 13.15
CA GLU A 259 1.35 7.79 12.63
C GLU A 259 1.98 8.44 11.38
N GLY A 260 1.39 9.49 10.84
CA GLY A 260 1.87 10.16 9.62
C GLY A 260 1.70 9.31 8.35
N LEU A 261 0.68 8.47 8.34
CA LEU A 261 0.27 7.66 7.19
C LEU A 261 -0.68 8.49 6.32
N PHE A 262 -0.11 9.30 5.46
CA PHE A 262 -0.82 10.30 4.66
C PHE A 262 -1.59 9.69 3.50
N PHE A 263 -0.97 8.78 2.74
CA PHE A 263 -1.56 8.14 1.57
C PHE A 263 -1.68 6.63 1.79
N VAL A 264 -2.89 6.15 1.95
CA VAL A 264 -3.20 4.77 2.36
C VAL A 264 -4.28 4.18 1.48
N GLY A 265 -4.16 2.90 1.17
CA GLY A 265 -5.23 2.12 0.57
C GLY A 265 -5.75 1.09 1.56
N ILE A 266 -7.07 1.00 1.74
CA ILE A 266 -7.66 -0.10 2.50
C ILE A 266 -8.47 -1.01 1.60
N ASP A 267 -8.47 -2.29 1.93
CA ASP A 267 -9.25 -3.30 1.21
C ASP A 267 -10.40 -3.77 2.09
N VAL A 268 -11.61 -3.74 1.55
CA VAL A 268 -12.85 -4.04 2.27
C VAL A 268 -13.70 -5.02 1.46
N ILE A 269 -14.05 -6.16 2.08
CA ILE A 269 -14.91 -7.20 1.49
C ILE A 269 -16.17 -7.29 2.34
N ALA A 270 -17.35 -7.08 1.75
CA ALA A 270 -18.64 -7.14 2.44
C ALA A 270 -18.67 -6.31 3.75
N GLY A 271 -18.09 -5.11 3.76
CA GLY A 271 -18.03 -4.25 4.94
C GLY A 271 -17.08 -4.74 6.04
N MET A 272 -16.16 -5.66 5.71
CA MET A 272 -15.10 -6.14 6.60
C MET A 272 -13.73 -5.71 6.07
N LEU A 273 -12.93 -5.07 6.91
CA LEU A 273 -11.56 -4.66 6.62
C LEU A 273 -10.70 -5.92 6.40
N SER A 274 -9.98 -5.96 5.30
CA SER A 274 -9.10 -7.07 4.94
C SER A 274 -7.62 -6.73 5.05
N GLU A 275 -7.22 -5.50 4.68
CA GLU A 275 -5.82 -5.07 4.60
C GLU A 275 -5.72 -3.55 4.68
N ILE A 276 -4.60 -3.03 5.19
CA ILE A 276 -4.26 -1.59 5.20
C ILE A 276 -2.94 -1.42 4.46
N ASN A 277 -3.00 -0.94 3.22
CA ASN A 277 -1.84 -0.78 2.35
C ASN A 277 -1.19 0.58 2.59
N VAL A 278 0.00 0.58 3.19
CA VAL A 278 0.71 1.81 3.62
C VAL A 278 1.97 2.11 2.81
N THR A 279 2.49 1.16 2.05
CA THR A 279 3.73 1.31 1.28
C THR A 279 3.49 2.09 -0.01
N SER A 280 2.94 1.44 -1.01
CA SER A 280 2.69 2.02 -2.32
C SER A 280 1.29 1.65 -2.86
N PRO A 281 0.20 2.07 -2.16
CA PRO A 281 -1.15 1.70 -2.59
C PRO A 281 -1.44 2.19 -4.00
N THR A 282 -2.08 1.31 -4.78
CA THR A 282 -2.50 1.54 -6.17
C THR A 282 -4.01 1.75 -6.26
N GLY A 283 -4.50 2.22 -7.41
CA GLY A 283 -5.92 2.44 -7.68
C GLY A 283 -6.28 3.87 -8.06
N VAL A 284 -5.32 4.81 -8.07
CA VAL A 284 -5.59 6.22 -8.44
C VAL A 284 -6.14 6.30 -9.85
N ARG A 285 -5.49 5.67 -10.83
CA ARG A 285 -5.91 5.70 -12.24
C ARG A 285 -7.28 5.09 -12.47
N GLU A 286 -7.58 4.00 -11.76
CA GLU A 286 -8.88 3.35 -11.82
C GLU A 286 -9.98 4.28 -11.28
N VAL A 287 -9.74 4.94 -10.14
CA VAL A 287 -10.69 5.92 -9.57
C VAL A 287 -10.88 7.09 -10.55
N GLU A 288 -9.80 7.70 -11.03
CA GLU A 288 -9.88 8.82 -11.99
C GLU A 288 -10.70 8.46 -13.22
N ARG A 289 -10.44 7.30 -13.81
CA ARG A 289 -11.14 6.83 -15.01
C ARG A 289 -12.60 6.47 -14.76
N LEU A 290 -12.89 5.76 -13.67
CA LEU A 290 -14.22 5.20 -13.42
C LEU A 290 -15.16 6.19 -12.72
N MET A 291 -14.61 7.03 -11.84
CA MET A 291 -15.38 7.96 -11.03
C MET A 291 -15.35 9.39 -11.59
N GLN A 292 -14.56 9.64 -12.64
CA GLN A 292 -14.35 10.96 -13.24
C GLN A 292 -13.93 12.01 -12.20
N GLN A 293 -13.07 11.60 -11.26
CA GLN A 293 -12.56 12.44 -10.18
C GLN A 293 -11.05 12.63 -10.34
N PRO A 294 -10.51 13.85 -10.26
CA PRO A 294 -9.07 14.12 -10.36
C PRO A 294 -8.35 13.79 -9.04
N LEU A 295 -8.33 12.52 -8.65
CA LEU A 295 -7.88 12.07 -7.33
C LEU A 295 -6.42 12.42 -7.06
N ALA A 296 -5.55 12.32 -8.06
CA ALA A 296 -4.15 12.69 -7.92
C ALA A 296 -4.00 14.20 -7.64
N ASP A 297 -4.72 15.06 -8.37
CA ASP A 297 -4.69 16.50 -8.15
C ASP A 297 -5.23 16.86 -6.75
N GLN A 298 -6.35 16.27 -6.34
CA GLN A 298 -6.91 16.43 -4.99
C GLN A 298 -5.94 15.97 -3.90
N THR A 299 -5.15 14.91 -4.15
CA THR A 299 -4.12 14.44 -3.21
C THR A 299 -3.01 15.48 -3.04
N ILE A 300 -2.54 16.08 -4.14
CA ILE A 300 -1.51 17.14 -4.11
C ILE A 300 -2.06 18.43 -3.48
N GLU A 301 -3.30 18.81 -3.79
CA GLU A 301 -3.98 19.94 -3.14
C GLU A 301 -4.10 19.73 -1.63
N ARG A 302 -4.52 18.53 -1.21
CA ARG A 302 -4.61 18.19 0.23
C ARG A 302 -3.24 18.26 0.90
N LEU A 303 -2.18 17.76 0.25
CA LEU A 303 -0.82 17.89 0.75
C LEU A 303 -0.44 19.37 0.99
N HIS A 304 -0.73 20.24 0.05
CA HIS A 304 -0.41 21.66 0.16
C HIS A 304 -1.29 22.42 1.17
N SER A 305 -2.49 21.91 1.49
CA SER A 305 -3.41 22.53 2.45
C SER A 305 -3.13 22.16 3.91
N VAL A 306 -2.60 20.96 4.13
CA VAL A 306 -2.31 20.45 5.50
C VAL A 306 -0.93 20.91 5.97
N PHE A 307 -0.11 21.35 5.04
CA PHE A 307 1.27 21.66 5.26
C PHE A 307 1.71 22.91 4.51
#